data_15f217bb790852c34504826ab36b9a09
#
_entry.id   15f217bb790852c34504826ab36b9a09
#
_cell.length_a   1.000
_cell.length_b   1.000
_cell.length_c   1.000
_cell.angle_alpha   90.00
_cell.angle_beta   90.00
_cell.angle_gamma   90.00
#
_symmetry.space_group_name_H-M   'P 1'
#
loop_
_entity.id
_entity.type
_entity.pdbx_description
1 polymer ?
#
loop_
_entity_poly.entity_id
_entity_poly.type
_entity_poly.pdbx_seq_one_letter_code
_entity_poly.pdbx_strand_id
1 'polypeptide(L)'
;MMKKHMKKITGLILGVMLLSGCSPAGVASTSDAKTGGSGPEVTGRQEDLEEITFLLDWTPNTNHTGIFVARDKGWFEDEGLKIDIQTPPLGGAASLVAAGRADFGIDAQDTMAPAFTAEAPLPVTAIAAIIDHNTSGIISRKGDGMETPGGMEGKKYATWDNPVEKAVIQSVVETAGGDFSKVQLIPNNITDEVAALKTKQVDAVWIFYGWSGVNAEVQGFETDYFHFRDINPVFDYYTPVIVTSDRMIEEKPEVIEKFMRAAAKGYEFAAKNPEEAAEMLLGSAPELDPSLTLASQKWLADQYVDEGKAWGLIDPERWDGFYRWLFDNDLIEVEIPEGKGFTNDFNPGK
;
A
#
# COMPACT_ATOMS: atom_id res chain seq x y z
N MET A 1 -35.27 26.65 -27.20
CA MET A 1 -35.68 28.03 -26.85
C MET A 1 -36.10 28.04 -25.39
N MET A 2 -35.27 28.43 -24.49
CA MET A 2 -35.66 29.17 -23.25
C MET A 2 -34.37 29.53 -22.45
N LYS A 3 -34.33 30.78 -22.06
CA LYS A 3 -33.21 31.62 -21.69
C LYS A 3 -32.67 31.37 -20.27
N LYS A 4 -31.36 31.54 -20.19
CA LYS A 4 -30.51 32.07 -19.08
C LYS A 4 -31.26 32.82 -17.96
N HIS A 5 -30.82 32.54 -16.72
CA HIS A 5 -30.67 33.58 -15.69
C HIS A 5 -29.39 33.39 -14.92
N MET A 6 -28.48 34.34 -15.15
CA MET A 6 -27.24 34.58 -14.44
C MET A 6 -27.55 35.62 -13.35
N LYS A 7 -27.27 35.34 -12.08
CA LYS A 7 -27.24 36.38 -11.02
C LYS A 7 -25.81 36.64 -10.59
N LYS A 8 -25.36 37.86 -10.93
CA LYS A 8 -24.18 38.51 -10.36
C LYS A 8 -24.54 39.00 -8.94
N ILE A 9 -23.64 38.80 -7.98
CA ILE A 9 -23.63 39.59 -6.76
C ILE A 9 -22.21 40.17 -6.60
N THR A 10 -22.22 41.48 -6.54
CA THR A 10 -21.11 42.41 -6.49
C THR A 10 -20.67 42.65 -5.04
N GLY A 11 -19.39 42.88 -4.84
CA GLY A 11 -18.57 43.10 -3.71
C GLY A 11 -18.99 44.05 -2.59
N LEU A 12 -18.22 43.98 -1.54
CA LEU A 12 -17.96 45.12 -0.66
C LEU A 12 -16.56 45.00 -0.06
N ILE A 13 -15.76 46.03 -0.32
CA ILE A 13 -14.44 46.32 0.23
C ILE A 13 -14.67 47.31 1.39
N LEU A 14 -14.03 47.06 2.53
CA LEU A 14 -13.68 48.13 3.54
C LEU A 14 -12.80 47.42 4.60
N GLY A 15 -11.64 47.86 5.02
CA GLY A 15 -11.00 49.16 5.11
C GLY A 15 -10.03 49.04 6.28
N VAL A 16 -8.87 49.47 6.06
CA VAL A 16 -7.64 49.64 6.86
C VAL A 16 -7.91 50.21 8.27
N MET A 17 -7.14 49.78 9.29
CA MET A 17 -6.56 50.69 10.29
C MET A 17 -5.25 50.13 10.88
N LEU A 18 -4.20 50.90 10.62
CA LEU A 18 -2.90 50.92 11.27
C LEU A 18 -3.02 51.58 12.65
N LEU A 19 -2.38 51.04 13.67
CA LEU A 19 -1.98 51.82 14.85
C LEU A 19 -0.58 51.37 15.30
N SER A 20 0.34 52.30 15.16
CA SER A 20 1.69 52.33 15.71
C SER A 20 1.64 52.64 17.21
N GLY A 21 2.53 52.06 18.00
CA GLY A 21 2.71 52.40 19.41
C GLY A 21 4.12 52.11 19.91
N CYS A 22 4.85 53.13 20.23
CA CYS A 22 6.26 53.21 20.61
C CYS A 22 6.66 52.46 21.87
N SER A 23 7.98 52.12 21.91
CA SER A 23 8.78 51.80 23.09
C SER A 23 8.89 52.98 24.08
N PRO A 24 9.34 52.75 25.35
CA PRO A 24 10.63 53.28 25.67
C PRO A 24 11.60 52.38 26.44
N ALA A 25 12.83 52.85 26.42
CA ALA A 25 14.07 52.29 26.83
C ALA A 25 14.36 52.29 28.35
N GLY A 26 15.27 51.39 28.73
CA GLY A 26 16.38 51.69 29.63
C GLY A 26 16.24 51.26 31.09
N VAL A 27 17.11 50.36 31.56
CA VAL A 27 18.12 50.67 32.55
C VAL A 27 19.16 49.52 32.61
N ALA A 28 20.41 49.84 32.47
CA ALA A 28 21.56 48.98 32.70
C ALA A 28 21.87 48.87 34.21
N SER A 29 22.36 47.67 34.65
CA SER A 29 23.25 47.60 35.79
C SER A 29 24.10 46.35 35.75
N THR A 30 25.33 46.60 35.80
CA THR A 30 26.65 46.00 35.91
C THR A 30 26.82 44.70 36.75
N SER A 31 27.67 43.86 36.17
CA SER A 31 28.81 43.08 36.72
C SER A 31 28.57 42.07 37.85
N ASP A 32 28.93 40.78 37.61
CA ASP A 32 30.19 40.25 38.09
C ASP A 32 30.54 38.90 37.44
N ALA A 33 31.80 38.78 37.07
CA ALA A 33 32.43 37.61 36.50
C ALA A 33 32.74 36.57 37.57
N LYS A 34 32.58 35.24 37.28
CA LYS A 34 33.50 34.19 37.68
C LYS A 34 33.38 32.90 36.85
N THR A 35 34.41 32.71 36.10
CA THR A 35 35.22 31.46 35.90
C THR A 35 34.54 30.11 35.76
N GLY A 36 34.70 29.51 34.59
CA GLY A 36 35.41 28.24 34.43
C GLY A 36 34.58 26.97 34.48
N GLY A 37 34.34 26.42 33.31
CA GLY A 37 33.90 25.04 33.14
C GLY A 37 33.64 24.78 31.66
N SER A 38 34.74 24.58 30.88
CA SER A 38 34.64 24.05 29.53
C SER A 38 34.24 22.56 29.64
N GLY A 39 32.93 22.32 29.65
CA GLY A 39 32.40 21.04 29.24
C GLY A 39 32.43 20.95 27.72
N PRO A 40 32.66 19.77 27.11
CA PRO A 40 32.57 19.68 25.67
C PRO A 40 31.14 20.06 25.25
N GLU A 41 31.04 21.13 24.50
CA GLU A 41 29.85 21.51 23.76
C GLU A 41 29.63 20.35 22.77
N VAL A 42 28.69 19.43 23.10
CA VAL A 42 28.12 18.50 22.14
C VAL A 42 27.32 19.37 21.19
N THR A 43 28.03 19.91 20.21
CA THR A 43 27.38 20.40 18.99
C THR A 43 26.80 19.17 18.30
N GLY A 44 25.60 18.75 18.75
CA GLY A 44 24.76 17.89 17.96
C GLY A 44 24.55 18.62 16.62
N ARG A 45 25.25 18.19 15.57
CA ARG A 45 24.81 18.49 14.22
C ARG A 45 23.37 17.99 14.16
N GLN A 46 22.46 18.90 14.11
CA GLN A 46 21.15 18.66 13.54
C GLN A 46 21.46 18.48 12.03
N GLU A 47 21.75 17.22 11.64
CA GLU A 47 21.87 16.90 10.22
C GLU A 47 20.51 17.24 9.64
N ASP A 48 20.50 18.05 8.57
CA ASP A 48 19.28 18.35 7.84
C ASP A 48 18.81 17.04 7.20
N LEU A 49 17.74 16.44 7.78
CA LEU A 49 17.18 15.21 7.27
C LEU A 49 16.55 15.46 5.91
N GLU A 50 16.77 14.56 4.96
CA GLU A 50 16.11 14.62 3.65
C GLU A 50 14.63 14.23 3.81
N GLU A 51 13.72 15.13 3.44
CA GLU A 51 12.29 14.89 3.51
C GLU A 51 11.85 13.93 2.40
N ILE A 52 11.12 12.87 2.77
CA ILE A 52 10.62 11.82 1.89
C ILE A 52 9.11 11.72 2.03
N THR A 53 8.40 11.81 0.91
CA THR A 53 6.96 11.55 0.85
C THR A 53 6.69 10.12 0.44
N PHE A 54 5.96 9.40 1.28
CA PHE A 54 5.54 8.02 1.06
C PHE A 54 4.01 7.92 1.00
N LEU A 55 3.48 7.39 -0.10
CA LEU A 55 2.03 7.21 -0.28
C LEU A 55 1.61 5.78 0.00
N LEU A 56 0.63 5.60 0.86
CA LEU A 56 -0.06 4.32 1.04
C LEU A 56 -0.94 4.02 -0.19
N ASP A 57 -1.37 2.77 -0.33
CA ASP A 57 -2.35 2.34 -1.34
C ASP A 57 -3.80 2.48 -0.86
N TRP A 58 -4.01 2.44 0.45
CA TRP A 58 -5.32 2.54 1.11
C TRP A 58 -5.20 3.25 2.47
N THR A 59 -6.30 3.21 3.25
CA THR A 59 -6.25 3.53 4.68
C THR A 59 -5.22 2.66 5.39
N PRO A 60 -4.58 3.15 6.47
CA PRO A 60 -3.61 2.35 7.21
C PRO A 60 -4.13 0.96 7.55
N ASN A 61 -3.31 -0.04 7.35
CA ASN A 61 -3.58 -1.44 7.67
C ASN A 61 -2.25 -2.19 7.86
N THR A 62 -2.33 -3.48 8.14
CA THR A 62 -1.14 -4.25 8.50
C THR A 62 -0.14 -4.48 7.36
N ASN A 63 -0.50 -4.29 6.09
CA ASN A 63 0.49 -4.26 5.00
C ASN A 63 1.51 -3.11 5.17
N HIS A 64 1.13 -2.05 5.88
CA HIS A 64 1.95 -0.85 6.07
C HIS A 64 2.80 -0.87 7.33
N THR A 65 2.62 -1.88 8.20
CA THR A 65 3.22 -1.92 9.55
C THR A 65 4.72 -1.69 9.54
N GLY A 66 5.46 -2.30 8.60
CA GLY A 66 6.92 -2.15 8.53
C GLY A 66 7.37 -0.70 8.33
N ILE A 67 6.65 0.08 7.53
CA ILE A 67 6.95 1.51 7.30
C ILE A 67 6.68 2.32 8.58
N PHE A 68 5.54 2.10 9.25
CA PHE A 68 5.21 2.77 10.50
C PHE A 68 6.22 2.42 11.61
N VAL A 69 6.59 1.15 11.73
CA VAL A 69 7.62 0.68 12.67
C VAL A 69 8.96 1.34 12.39
N ALA A 70 9.41 1.38 11.13
CA ALA A 70 10.69 2.00 10.78
C ALA A 70 10.72 3.49 11.13
N ARG A 71 9.61 4.21 10.89
CA ARG A 71 9.45 5.61 11.28
C ARG A 71 9.50 5.78 12.80
N ASP A 72 8.66 5.04 13.54
CA ASP A 72 8.45 5.26 14.97
C ASP A 72 9.64 4.79 15.81
N LYS A 73 10.48 3.89 15.27
CA LYS A 73 11.77 3.49 15.86
C LYS A 73 12.93 4.40 15.45
N GLY A 74 12.69 5.43 14.64
CA GLY A 74 13.72 6.38 14.20
C GLY A 74 14.69 5.80 13.17
N TRP A 75 14.36 4.68 12.50
CA TRP A 75 15.30 4.05 11.58
C TRP A 75 15.43 4.79 10.24
N PHE A 76 14.43 5.58 9.85
CA PHE A 76 14.58 6.52 8.74
C PHE A 76 15.49 7.68 9.11
N GLU A 77 15.37 8.23 10.32
CA GLU A 77 16.24 9.29 10.83
C GLU A 77 17.69 8.81 10.98
N ASP A 78 17.92 7.57 11.40
CA ASP A 78 19.27 6.94 11.46
C ASP A 78 19.94 6.92 10.08
N GLU A 79 19.15 6.82 9.00
CA GLU A 79 19.60 6.87 7.60
C GLU A 79 19.62 8.31 7.03
N GLY A 80 19.32 9.33 7.84
CA GLY A 80 19.27 10.73 7.41
C GLY A 80 18.01 11.10 6.65
N LEU A 81 16.92 10.36 6.80
CA LEU A 81 15.64 10.58 6.13
C LEU A 81 14.57 11.00 7.13
N LYS A 82 13.67 11.89 6.71
CA LYS A 82 12.43 12.21 7.43
C LYS A 82 11.25 11.83 6.55
N ILE A 83 10.54 10.77 6.94
CA ILE A 83 9.43 10.25 6.15
C ILE A 83 8.09 10.91 6.54
N ASP A 84 7.35 11.36 5.54
CA ASP A 84 5.96 11.81 5.63
C ASP A 84 5.05 10.77 4.96
N ILE A 85 4.27 10.05 5.78
CA ILE A 85 3.38 8.98 5.32
C ILE A 85 2.00 9.57 5.08
N GLN A 86 1.52 9.47 3.85
CA GLN A 86 0.23 10.02 3.43
C GLN A 86 -0.70 8.94 2.90
N THR A 87 -2.00 9.10 3.13
CA THR A 87 -3.03 8.29 2.46
C THR A 87 -3.14 8.69 0.99
N PRO A 88 -3.41 7.74 0.06
CA PRO A 88 -3.45 8.05 -1.35
C PRO A 88 -4.66 8.93 -1.68
N PRO A 89 -4.53 9.86 -2.63
CA PRO A 89 -5.68 10.47 -3.25
C PRO A 89 -6.36 9.48 -4.22
N LEU A 90 -7.54 9.83 -4.67
CA LEU A 90 -8.21 9.08 -5.74
C LEU A 90 -7.28 9.00 -6.97
N GLY A 91 -6.96 7.78 -7.41
CA GLY A 91 -6.12 7.53 -8.60
C GLY A 91 -4.82 6.77 -8.36
N GLY A 92 -4.56 6.35 -7.12
CA GLY A 92 -3.41 5.49 -6.79
C GLY A 92 -2.08 6.24 -6.63
N ALA A 93 -1.08 5.54 -6.09
CA ALA A 93 0.23 6.12 -5.77
C ALA A 93 1.15 6.24 -7.00
N ALA A 94 1.15 5.25 -7.91
CA ALA A 94 2.08 5.21 -9.03
C ALA A 94 2.08 6.47 -9.90
N SER A 95 0.89 7.04 -10.19
CA SER A 95 0.78 8.27 -10.99
C SER A 95 1.43 9.48 -10.32
N LEU A 96 1.33 9.60 -9.00
CA LEU A 96 1.94 10.70 -8.23
C LEU A 96 3.45 10.53 -8.10
N VAL A 97 3.90 9.29 -7.90
CA VAL A 97 5.31 8.92 -7.89
C VAL A 97 5.94 9.21 -9.25
N ALA A 98 5.32 8.78 -10.35
CA ALA A 98 5.76 9.10 -11.71
C ALA A 98 5.86 10.60 -11.98
N ALA A 99 4.92 11.39 -11.44
CA ALA A 99 4.91 12.84 -11.56
C ALA A 99 5.91 13.56 -10.63
N GLY A 100 6.63 12.83 -9.77
CA GLY A 100 7.55 13.38 -8.77
C GLY A 100 6.87 14.19 -7.68
N ARG A 101 5.62 13.84 -7.35
CA ARG A 101 4.84 14.44 -6.25
C ARG A 101 4.90 13.61 -4.97
N ALA A 102 5.45 12.42 -5.06
CA ALA A 102 5.87 11.57 -3.97
C ALA A 102 7.15 10.87 -4.40
N ASP A 103 7.96 10.49 -3.43
CA ASP A 103 9.23 9.82 -3.67
C ASP A 103 9.03 8.30 -3.79
N PHE A 104 8.15 7.79 -2.93
CA PHE A 104 7.77 6.37 -2.89
C PHE A 104 6.26 6.24 -2.73
N GLY A 105 5.75 5.05 -3.08
CA GLY A 105 4.36 4.71 -2.84
C GLY A 105 4.13 3.22 -2.87
N ILE A 106 2.94 2.81 -2.45
CA ILE A 106 2.49 1.42 -2.55
C ILE A 106 1.55 1.29 -3.74
N ASP A 107 1.78 0.24 -4.54
CA ASP A 107 0.93 -0.14 -5.66
C ASP A 107 0.86 -1.67 -5.76
N ALA A 108 0.25 -2.21 -6.80
CA ALA A 108 0.16 -3.64 -7.04
C ALA A 108 0.59 -3.97 -8.48
N GLN A 109 1.15 -5.14 -8.69
CA GLN A 109 1.68 -5.54 -9.99
C GLN A 109 0.61 -5.52 -11.09
N ASP A 110 -0.61 -5.95 -10.79
CA ASP A 110 -1.75 -5.96 -11.74
C ASP A 110 -2.19 -4.54 -12.14
N THR A 111 -2.19 -3.59 -11.19
CA THR A 111 -2.54 -2.20 -11.45
C THR A 111 -1.47 -1.43 -12.20
N MET A 112 -0.21 -1.89 -12.17
CA MET A 112 0.90 -1.32 -12.93
C MET A 112 0.90 -1.72 -14.41
N ALA A 113 0.28 -2.85 -14.79
CA ALA A 113 0.28 -3.34 -16.18
C ALA A 113 -0.24 -2.31 -17.20
N PRO A 114 -1.40 -1.64 -16.98
CA PRO A 114 -1.87 -0.58 -17.88
C PRO A 114 -0.91 0.62 -17.96
N ALA A 115 -0.17 0.90 -16.87
CA ALA A 115 0.81 1.98 -16.85
C ALA A 115 2.01 1.70 -17.78
N PHE A 116 2.40 0.43 -17.95
CA PHE A 116 3.51 0.04 -18.82
C PHE A 116 3.10 -0.12 -20.29
N THR A 117 1.83 -0.39 -20.58
CA THR A 117 1.31 -0.63 -21.93
C THR A 117 0.64 0.59 -22.55
N ALA A 118 0.52 1.71 -21.82
CA ALA A 118 -0.02 2.95 -22.33
C ALA A 118 0.85 3.53 -23.47
N GLU A 119 0.27 4.36 -24.34
CA GLU A 119 1.00 5.09 -25.39
C GLU A 119 2.17 5.92 -24.81
N ALA A 120 2.00 6.46 -23.61
CA ALA A 120 3.06 7.10 -22.82
C ALA A 120 3.19 6.34 -21.48
N PRO A 121 4.07 5.34 -21.39
CA PRO A 121 4.24 4.55 -20.19
C PRO A 121 4.62 5.39 -18.98
N LEU A 122 4.06 5.07 -17.81
CA LEU A 122 4.47 5.73 -16.57
C LEU A 122 5.89 5.27 -16.18
N PRO A 123 6.79 6.23 -15.88
CA PRO A 123 8.16 5.94 -15.48
C PRO A 123 8.22 5.57 -13.99
N VAL A 124 7.73 4.37 -13.65
CA VAL A 124 7.73 3.82 -12.28
C VAL A 124 8.31 2.42 -12.27
N THR A 125 8.97 2.09 -11.16
CA THR A 125 9.62 0.80 -10.95
C THR A 125 9.34 0.30 -9.54
N ALA A 126 8.92 -0.95 -9.39
CA ALA A 126 8.80 -1.62 -8.11
C ALA A 126 10.18 -1.95 -7.56
N ILE A 127 10.42 -1.62 -6.29
CA ILE A 127 11.71 -1.80 -5.61
C ILE A 127 11.65 -2.80 -4.45
N ALA A 128 10.45 -3.18 -4.00
CA ALA A 128 10.25 -4.23 -3.00
C ALA A 128 8.85 -4.83 -3.09
N ALA A 129 8.75 -6.14 -2.86
CA ALA A 129 7.51 -6.80 -2.50
C ALA A 129 7.26 -6.63 -1.00
N ILE A 130 6.06 -6.17 -0.60
CA ILE A 130 5.72 -6.00 0.82
C ILE A 130 5.46 -7.35 1.48
N ILE A 131 4.73 -8.24 0.81
CA ILE A 131 4.52 -9.63 1.21
C ILE A 131 5.03 -10.55 0.09
N ASP A 132 5.59 -11.71 0.47
CA ASP A 132 6.26 -12.59 -0.49
C ASP A 132 5.25 -13.26 -1.44
N HIS A 133 4.09 -13.69 -0.93
CA HIS A 133 3.11 -14.42 -1.73
C HIS A 133 1.74 -13.74 -1.74
N ASN A 134 1.07 -13.76 -2.88
CA ASN A 134 -0.28 -13.21 -3.04
C ASN A 134 -1.27 -13.88 -2.10
N THR A 135 -1.92 -13.09 -1.24
CA THR A 135 -2.91 -13.56 -0.28
C THR A 135 -4.35 -13.35 -0.74
N SER A 136 -4.55 -13.02 -2.03
CA SER A 136 -5.88 -12.81 -2.57
C SER A 136 -6.58 -14.12 -2.92
N GLY A 137 -7.90 -14.08 -2.84
CA GLY A 137 -8.77 -15.21 -3.13
C GLY A 137 -10.23 -14.87 -2.92
N ILE A 138 -11.08 -15.89 -2.96
CA ILE A 138 -12.51 -15.75 -2.78
C ILE A 138 -12.91 -16.23 -1.38
N ILE A 139 -13.63 -15.36 -0.66
CA ILE A 139 -14.31 -15.69 0.59
C ILE A 139 -15.81 -15.86 0.35
N SER A 140 -16.39 -16.85 1.04
CA SER A 140 -17.82 -17.14 1.01
C SER A 140 -18.30 -17.60 2.39
N ARG A 141 -19.62 -17.74 2.56
CA ARG A 141 -20.18 -18.35 3.78
C ARG A 141 -19.82 -19.83 3.84
N LYS A 142 -19.47 -20.31 5.03
CA LYS A 142 -19.21 -21.73 5.30
C LYS A 142 -20.38 -22.61 4.87
N GLY A 143 -20.07 -23.67 4.12
CA GLY A 143 -21.05 -24.67 3.70
C GLY A 143 -21.97 -24.26 2.55
N ASP A 144 -21.73 -23.12 1.90
CA ASP A 144 -22.48 -22.71 0.70
C ASP A 144 -21.97 -23.41 -0.59
N GLY A 145 -21.03 -24.34 -0.46
CA GLY A 145 -20.49 -25.16 -1.55
C GLY A 145 -19.44 -24.45 -2.39
N MET A 146 -18.75 -23.48 -1.82
CA MET A 146 -17.67 -22.70 -2.47
C MET A 146 -16.30 -22.96 -1.84
N GLU A 147 -16.03 -24.19 -1.40
CA GLU A 147 -14.70 -24.63 -0.95
C GLU A 147 -13.68 -24.66 -2.10
N THR A 148 -14.18 -24.68 -3.34
CA THR A 148 -13.39 -24.62 -4.56
C THR A 148 -14.03 -23.66 -5.56
N PRO A 149 -13.26 -23.10 -6.54
CA PRO A 149 -13.80 -22.16 -7.51
C PRO A 149 -14.98 -22.68 -8.35
N GLY A 150 -15.06 -23.99 -8.62
CA GLY A 150 -16.19 -24.60 -9.34
C GLY A 150 -17.54 -24.40 -8.63
N GLY A 151 -17.54 -24.24 -7.31
CA GLY A 151 -18.73 -23.93 -6.52
C GLY A 151 -19.32 -22.54 -6.76
N MET A 152 -18.64 -21.67 -7.51
CA MET A 152 -19.14 -20.33 -7.84
C MET A 152 -20.26 -20.35 -8.91
N GLU A 153 -20.51 -21.48 -9.61
CA GLU A 153 -21.62 -21.59 -10.57
C GLU A 153 -22.96 -21.24 -9.91
N GLY A 154 -23.70 -20.31 -10.53
CA GLY A 154 -25.00 -19.83 -10.06
C GLY A 154 -24.94 -18.92 -8.82
N LYS A 155 -23.76 -18.62 -8.28
CA LYS A 155 -23.57 -17.74 -7.13
C LYS A 155 -23.39 -16.29 -7.52
N LYS A 156 -23.75 -15.37 -6.62
CA LYS A 156 -23.57 -13.94 -6.76
C LYS A 156 -22.16 -13.56 -6.33
N TYR A 157 -21.33 -13.18 -7.27
CA TYR A 157 -19.99 -12.67 -7.04
C TYR A 157 -19.98 -11.15 -7.12
N ALA A 158 -19.48 -10.47 -6.08
CA ALA A 158 -19.27 -9.03 -6.07
C ALA A 158 -18.09 -8.67 -6.96
N THR A 159 -18.34 -8.02 -8.10
CA THR A 159 -17.31 -7.63 -9.08
C THR A 159 -17.05 -6.14 -9.05
N TRP A 160 -15.78 -5.73 -9.23
CA TRP A 160 -15.38 -4.34 -9.51
C TRP A 160 -15.55 -3.99 -11.00
N ASP A 161 -15.98 -4.95 -11.82
CA ASP A 161 -16.17 -4.82 -13.28
C ASP A 161 -14.84 -4.57 -14.04
N ASN A 162 -13.71 -4.98 -13.46
CA ASN A 162 -12.38 -4.88 -14.05
C ASN A 162 -12.11 -6.09 -14.96
N PRO A 163 -11.56 -5.90 -16.19
CA PRO A 163 -11.24 -7.00 -17.10
C PRO A 163 -10.28 -8.04 -16.52
N VAL A 164 -9.21 -7.62 -15.83
CA VAL A 164 -8.21 -8.53 -15.22
C VAL A 164 -8.86 -9.35 -14.11
N GLU A 165 -9.63 -8.71 -13.21
CA GLU A 165 -10.39 -9.40 -12.17
C GLU A 165 -11.27 -10.52 -12.76
N LYS A 166 -12.08 -10.19 -13.77
CA LYS A 166 -12.98 -11.17 -14.42
C LYS A 166 -12.22 -12.32 -15.05
N ALA A 167 -11.11 -12.03 -15.71
CA ALA A 167 -10.26 -13.06 -16.32
C ALA A 167 -9.62 -13.99 -15.27
N VAL A 168 -9.18 -13.45 -14.13
CA VAL A 168 -8.69 -14.27 -13.01
C VAL A 168 -9.81 -15.19 -12.49
N ILE A 169 -11.01 -14.64 -12.21
CA ILE A 169 -12.15 -15.44 -11.75
C ILE A 169 -12.54 -16.49 -12.78
N GLN A 170 -12.62 -16.13 -14.07
CA GLN A 170 -12.89 -17.08 -15.14
C GLN A 170 -11.84 -18.21 -15.15
N SER A 171 -10.56 -17.87 -15.11
CA SER A 171 -9.47 -18.83 -15.13
C SER A 171 -9.55 -19.83 -13.98
N VAL A 172 -9.78 -19.36 -12.73
CA VAL A 172 -9.85 -20.27 -11.57
C VAL A 172 -11.10 -21.12 -11.58
N VAL A 173 -12.26 -20.59 -12.02
CA VAL A 173 -13.52 -21.35 -12.13
C VAL A 173 -13.38 -22.46 -13.19
N GLU A 174 -12.86 -22.14 -14.36
CA GLU A 174 -12.69 -23.10 -15.46
C GLU A 174 -11.61 -24.13 -15.15
N THR A 175 -10.50 -23.75 -14.50
CA THR A 175 -9.48 -24.69 -14.02
C THR A 175 -10.06 -25.70 -13.04
N ALA A 176 -11.01 -25.28 -12.20
CA ALA A 176 -11.72 -26.17 -11.27
C ALA A 176 -12.87 -26.96 -11.95
N GLY A 177 -13.02 -26.87 -13.26
CA GLY A 177 -14.06 -27.59 -14.02
C GLY A 177 -15.44 -26.94 -13.97
N GLY A 178 -15.56 -25.70 -13.49
CA GLY A 178 -16.79 -24.92 -13.48
C GLY A 178 -17.01 -24.14 -14.78
N ASP A 179 -18.18 -23.54 -14.89
CA ASP A 179 -18.60 -22.71 -16.02
C ASP A 179 -18.79 -21.26 -15.57
N PHE A 180 -17.82 -20.40 -15.90
CA PHE A 180 -17.84 -18.98 -15.52
C PHE A 180 -19.07 -18.24 -16.03
N SER A 181 -19.65 -18.64 -17.20
CA SER A 181 -20.84 -18.00 -17.74
C SER A 181 -22.07 -18.11 -16.84
N LYS A 182 -22.05 -19.02 -15.87
CA LYS A 182 -23.10 -19.19 -14.86
C LYS A 182 -22.88 -18.38 -13.58
N VAL A 183 -21.70 -17.78 -13.39
CA VAL A 183 -21.43 -16.90 -12.24
C VAL A 183 -22.22 -15.60 -12.41
N GLN A 184 -22.97 -15.23 -11.37
CA GLN A 184 -23.75 -13.99 -11.39
C GLN A 184 -22.87 -12.83 -10.95
N LEU A 185 -22.38 -12.04 -11.91
CA LEU A 185 -21.56 -10.86 -11.63
C LEU A 185 -22.46 -9.73 -11.11
N ILE A 186 -22.23 -9.29 -9.88
CA ILE A 186 -22.96 -8.20 -9.21
C ILE A 186 -22.00 -7.01 -9.07
N PRO A 187 -22.09 -5.97 -9.90
CA PRO A 187 -21.26 -4.78 -9.77
C PRO A 187 -21.49 -4.13 -8.41
N ASN A 188 -20.45 -4.07 -7.59
CA ASN A 188 -20.55 -3.54 -6.24
C ASN A 188 -19.16 -3.15 -5.70
N ASN A 189 -19.12 -2.05 -4.91
CA ASN A 189 -17.99 -1.68 -4.08
C ASN A 189 -18.32 -2.05 -2.63
N ILE A 190 -18.13 -3.31 -2.27
CA ILE A 190 -18.34 -3.78 -0.90
C ILE A 190 -17.19 -3.26 -0.04
N THR A 191 -17.55 -2.61 1.07
CA THR A 191 -16.61 -2.09 2.07
C THR A 191 -16.66 -2.88 3.39
N ASP A 192 -17.66 -3.75 3.53
CA ASP A 192 -17.81 -4.70 4.65
C ASP A 192 -18.26 -6.04 4.08
N GLU A 193 -17.28 -6.90 3.79
CA GLU A 193 -17.47 -8.20 3.17
C GLU A 193 -18.28 -9.13 4.08
N VAL A 194 -18.02 -9.07 5.38
CA VAL A 194 -18.70 -9.92 6.38
C VAL A 194 -20.18 -9.56 6.45
N ALA A 195 -20.52 -8.27 6.49
CA ALA A 195 -21.92 -7.83 6.48
C ALA A 195 -22.63 -8.22 5.17
N ALA A 196 -21.97 -8.04 4.02
CA ALA A 196 -22.54 -8.38 2.71
C ALA A 196 -22.82 -9.89 2.57
N LEU A 197 -21.89 -10.72 3.08
CA LEU A 197 -22.07 -12.17 3.11
C LEU A 197 -23.17 -12.59 4.11
N LYS A 198 -23.18 -12.04 5.35
CA LYS A 198 -24.21 -12.32 6.36
C LYS A 198 -25.63 -11.98 5.87
N THR A 199 -25.77 -10.89 5.17
CA THR A 199 -27.09 -10.43 4.66
C THR A 199 -27.48 -11.06 3.32
N LYS A 200 -26.62 -11.91 2.76
CA LYS A 200 -26.81 -12.58 1.45
C LYS A 200 -26.98 -11.58 0.29
N GLN A 201 -26.40 -10.41 0.42
CA GLN A 201 -26.31 -9.43 -0.67
C GLN A 201 -25.53 -10.02 -1.83
N VAL A 202 -24.43 -10.70 -1.50
CA VAL A 202 -23.61 -11.52 -2.39
C VAL A 202 -23.28 -12.87 -1.73
N ASP A 203 -22.77 -13.81 -2.52
CA ASP A 203 -22.36 -15.12 -2.04
C ASP A 203 -20.84 -15.26 -1.98
N ALA A 204 -20.13 -14.52 -2.81
CA ALA A 204 -18.67 -14.55 -2.96
C ALA A 204 -18.10 -13.15 -3.10
N VAL A 205 -16.93 -12.91 -2.52
CA VAL A 205 -16.19 -11.65 -2.59
C VAL A 205 -14.70 -11.95 -2.76
N TRP A 206 -14.02 -11.18 -3.64
CA TRP A 206 -12.56 -11.17 -3.70
C TRP A 206 -12.01 -10.39 -2.51
N ILE A 207 -11.11 -10.99 -1.77
CA ILE A 207 -10.46 -10.38 -0.61
C ILE A 207 -8.96 -10.67 -0.61
N PHE A 208 -8.23 -9.92 0.22
CA PHE A 208 -6.90 -10.27 0.71
C PHE A 208 -7.04 -10.84 2.13
N TYR A 209 -6.63 -12.10 2.31
CA TYR A 209 -6.93 -12.83 3.54
C TYR A 209 -6.39 -12.16 4.79
N GLY A 210 -5.16 -11.62 4.72
CA GLY A 210 -4.50 -10.98 5.85
C GLY A 210 -5.30 -9.86 6.54
N TRP A 211 -6.31 -9.28 5.87
CA TRP A 211 -7.19 -8.27 6.45
C TRP A 211 -8.64 -8.76 6.52
N SER A 212 -9.30 -8.93 5.39
CA SER A 212 -10.74 -9.24 5.36
C SER A 212 -11.04 -10.68 5.80
N GLY A 213 -10.17 -11.66 5.49
CA GLY A 213 -10.32 -13.04 5.97
C GLY A 213 -10.16 -13.11 7.49
N VAL A 214 -9.12 -12.49 8.02
CA VAL A 214 -8.87 -12.39 9.47
C VAL A 214 -10.00 -11.62 10.16
N ASN A 215 -10.57 -10.58 9.52
CA ASN A 215 -11.74 -9.88 10.08
C ASN A 215 -12.96 -10.80 10.24
N ALA A 216 -13.19 -11.69 9.28
CA ALA A 216 -14.26 -12.69 9.42
C ALA A 216 -14.03 -13.62 10.62
N GLU A 217 -12.79 -14.08 10.83
CA GLU A 217 -12.43 -14.89 12.00
C GLU A 217 -12.62 -14.14 13.32
N VAL A 218 -12.14 -12.87 13.41
CA VAL A 218 -12.30 -12.02 14.61
C VAL A 218 -13.77 -11.80 14.94
N GLN A 219 -14.63 -11.68 13.91
CA GLN A 219 -16.08 -11.56 14.09
C GLN A 219 -16.78 -12.90 14.36
N GLY A 220 -16.07 -14.03 14.44
CA GLY A 220 -16.63 -15.37 14.61
C GLY A 220 -17.55 -15.79 13.46
N PHE A 221 -17.30 -15.27 12.26
CA PHE A 221 -18.08 -15.60 11.07
C PHE A 221 -17.37 -16.71 10.30
N GLU A 222 -17.98 -17.91 10.29
CA GLU A 222 -17.41 -19.06 9.58
C GLU A 222 -17.51 -18.90 8.08
N THR A 223 -16.37 -19.11 7.39
CA THR A 223 -16.23 -18.91 5.95
C THR A 223 -15.55 -20.11 5.30
N ASP A 224 -15.77 -20.26 4.00
CA ASP A 224 -14.91 -21.01 3.09
C ASP A 224 -14.06 -20.00 2.33
N TYR A 225 -12.79 -20.35 2.08
CA TYR A 225 -11.84 -19.51 1.37
C TYR A 225 -10.90 -20.37 0.52
N PHE A 226 -10.54 -19.87 -0.66
CA PHE A 226 -9.47 -20.43 -1.47
C PHE A 226 -8.60 -19.32 -2.05
N HIS A 227 -7.26 -19.52 -2.02
CA HIS A 227 -6.32 -18.60 -2.68
C HIS A 227 -6.30 -18.84 -4.18
N PHE A 228 -6.13 -17.79 -4.97
CA PHE A 228 -5.97 -17.92 -6.41
C PHE A 228 -4.67 -18.62 -6.79
N ARG A 229 -3.58 -18.33 -6.08
CA ARG A 229 -2.26 -18.95 -6.28
C ARG A 229 -2.26 -20.47 -6.13
N ASP A 230 -3.14 -21.02 -5.30
CA ASP A 230 -3.25 -22.47 -5.08
C ASP A 230 -3.96 -23.17 -6.26
N ILE A 231 -4.73 -22.43 -7.04
CA ILE A 231 -5.44 -22.93 -8.22
C ILE A 231 -4.57 -22.80 -9.47
N ASN A 232 -3.94 -21.64 -9.64
CA ASN A 232 -3.02 -21.38 -10.73
C ASN A 232 -1.83 -20.55 -10.20
N PRO A 233 -0.60 -21.09 -10.20
CA PRO A 233 0.58 -20.40 -9.68
C PRO A 233 0.88 -19.03 -10.34
N VAL A 234 0.38 -18.77 -11.55
CA VAL A 234 0.54 -17.46 -12.21
C VAL A 234 -0.12 -16.34 -11.42
N PHE A 235 -1.10 -16.65 -10.57
CA PHE A 235 -1.78 -15.69 -9.70
C PHE A 235 -1.06 -15.44 -8.37
N ASP A 236 0.16 -15.95 -8.22
CA ASP A 236 1.06 -15.56 -7.13
C ASP A 236 1.85 -14.28 -7.49
N TYR A 237 1.23 -13.36 -8.24
CA TYR A 237 1.81 -12.07 -8.57
C TYR A 237 1.92 -11.16 -7.34
N TYR A 238 2.80 -10.14 -7.42
CA TYR A 238 3.12 -9.31 -6.26
C TYR A 238 2.08 -8.22 -6.00
N THR A 239 1.49 -8.27 -4.82
CA THR A 239 0.53 -7.28 -4.31
C THR A 239 0.48 -7.33 -2.78
N PRO A 240 0.84 -6.21 -2.05
CA PRO A 240 1.33 -4.93 -2.59
C PRO A 240 2.85 -4.89 -2.83
N VAL A 241 3.29 -3.89 -3.60
CA VAL A 241 4.70 -3.56 -3.85
C VAL A 241 5.01 -2.11 -3.50
N ILE A 242 6.26 -1.81 -3.14
CA ILE A 242 6.75 -0.43 -3.03
C ILE A 242 7.30 0.00 -4.38
N VAL A 243 6.88 1.17 -4.85
CA VAL A 243 7.31 1.76 -6.12
C VAL A 243 8.01 3.09 -5.91
N THR A 244 8.92 3.41 -6.82
CA THR A 244 9.54 4.73 -6.99
C THR A 244 9.58 5.13 -8.46
N SER A 245 9.95 6.37 -8.77
CA SER A 245 10.07 6.82 -10.16
C SER A 245 11.42 6.42 -10.77
N ASP A 246 11.43 6.17 -12.10
CA ASP A 246 12.67 5.92 -12.84
C ASP A 246 13.66 7.09 -12.67
N ARG A 247 13.14 8.33 -12.56
CA ARG A 247 13.95 9.52 -12.26
C ARG A 247 14.64 9.43 -10.90
N MET A 248 13.95 8.94 -9.87
CA MET A 248 14.54 8.77 -8.53
C MET A 248 15.67 7.74 -8.55
N ILE A 249 15.50 6.68 -9.35
CA ILE A 249 16.53 5.65 -9.57
C ILE A 249 17.78 6.26 -10.23
N GLU A 250 17.60 7.15 -11.20
CA GLU A 250 18.71 7.77 -11.94
C GLU A 250 19.40 8.89 -11.14
N GLU A 251 18.62 9.75 -10.46
CA GLU A 251 19.15 10.98 -9.85
C GLU A 251 19.53 10.81 -8.37
N LYS A 252 18.88 9.89 -7.63
CA LYS A 252 19.03 9.76 -6.17
C LYS A 252 19.07 8.29 -5.70
N PRO A 253 19.90 7.42 -6.30
CA PRO A 253 19.95 5.99 -5.93
C PRO A 253 20.32 5.78 -4.45
N GLU A 254 21.15 6.65 -3.87
CA GLU A 254 21.54 6.57 -2.46
C GLU A 254 20.37 6.84 -1.49
N VAL A 255 19.38 7.63 -1.90
CA VAL A 255 18.17 7.86 -1.10
C VAL A 255 17.31 6.61 -1.09
N ILE A 256 17.20 5.92 -2.23
CA ILE A 256 16.48 4.66 -2.33
C ILE A 256 17.16 3.58 -1.47
N GLU A 257 18.48 3.47 -1.50
CA GLU A 257 19.23 2.53 -0.66
C GLU A 257 19.00 2.77 0.84
N LYS A 258 19.04 4.04 1.28
CA LYS A 258 18.74 4.45 2.66
C LYS A 258 17.32 4.08 3.05
N PHE A 259 16.35 4.44 2.22
CA PHE A 259 14.95 4.09 2.42
C PHE A 259 14.75 2.58 2.55
N MET A 260 15.33 1.81 1.64
CA MET A 260 15.21 0.35 1.62
C MET A 260 15.83 -0.31 2.86
N ARG A 261 16.98 0.18 3.36
CA ARG A 261 17.57 -0.34 4.61
C ARG A 261 16.64 -0.12 5.81
N ALA A 262 16.06 1.06 5.94
CA ALA A 262 15.13 1.36 7.03
C ALA A 262 13.83 0.55 6.89
N ALA A 263 13.24 0.49 5.69
CA ALA A 263 12.01 -0.25 5.42
C ALA A 263 12.18 -1.75 5.69
N ALA A 264 13.26 -2.38 5.17
CA ALA A 264 13.55 -3.79 5.40
C ALA A 264 13.64 -4.10 6.90
N LYS A 265 14.37 -3.27 7.66
CA LYS A 265 14.46 -3.41 9.11
C LYS A 265 13.10 -3.32 9.80
N GLY A 266 12.19 -2.46 9.29
CA GLY A 266 10.84 -2.31 9.79
C GLY A 266 9.97 -3.55 9.56
N TYR A 267 9.98 -4.11 8.36
CA TYR A 267 9.22 -5.33 8.04
C TYR A 267 9.80 -6.56 8.72
N GLU A 268 11.12 -6.70 8.79
CA GLU A 268 11.75 -7.79 9.55
C GLU A 268 11.43 -7.72 11.04
N PHE A 269 11.33 -6.51 11.60
CA PHE A 269 10.90 -6.34 12.98
C PHE A 269 9.43 -6.74 13.15
N ALA A 270 8.55 -6.30 12.24
CA ALA A 270 7.13 -6.62 12.27
C ALA A 270 6.86 -8.12 12.13
N ALA A 271 7.68 -8.83 11.34
CA ALA A 271 7.64 -10.28 11.23
C ALA A 271 8.05 -10.99 12.55
N LYS A 272 9.09 -10.49 13.20
CA LYS A 272 9.65 -11.12 14.43
C LYS A 272 8.91 -10.73 15.71
N ASN A 273 8.25 -9.58 15.74
CA ASN A 273 7.63 -8.99 16.93
C ASN A 273 6.20 -8.49 16.59
N PRO A 274 5.28 -9.38 16.16
CA PRO A 274 3.99 -8.96 15.62
C PRO A 274 3.10 -8.22 16.62
N GLU A 275 3.15 -8.55 17.92
CA GLU A 275 2.37 -7.82 18.93
C GLU A 275 2.84 -6.38 19.09
N GLU A 276 4.16 -6.16 19.29
CA GLU A 276 4.71 -4.81 19.42
C GLU A 276 4.50 -3.98 18.15
N ALA A 277 4.64 -4.60 16.97
CA ALA A 277 4.42 -3.95 15.69
C ALA A 277 2.95 -3.53 15.50
N ALA A 278 1.99 -4.38 15.94
CA ALA A 278 0.57 -4.02 15.94
C ALA A 278 0.26 -2.84 16.88
N GLU A 279 0.86 -2.81 18.07
CA GLU A 279 0.71 -1.69 19.01
C GLU A 279 1.26 -0.38 18.43
N MET A 280 2.39 -0.42 17.73
CA MET A 280 2.98 0.74 17.06
C MET A 280 2.06 1.24 15.92
N LEU A 281 1.52 0.34 15.09
CA LEU A 281 0.57 0.71 14.05
C LEU A 281 -0.68 1.37 14.65
N LEU A 282 -1.25 0.79 15.72
CA LEU A 282 -2.40 1.37 16.42
C LEU A 282 -2.09 2.74 17.03
N GLY A 283 -0.88 2.97 17.51
CA GLY A 283 -0.43 4.28 17.99
C GLY A 283 -0.42 5.34 16.89
N SER A 284 -0.16 4.93 15.65
CA SER A 284 -0.08 5.79 14.46
C SER A 284 -1.42 5.93 13.73
N ALA A 285 -2.31 4.94 13.86
CA ALA A 285 -3.63 4.88 13.22
C ALA A 285 -4.69 4.44 14.26
N PRO A 286 -5.07 5.33 15.19
CA PRO A 286 -5.93 4.99 16.34
C PRO A 286 -7.39 4.69 15.95
N GLU A 287 -7.76 4.91 14.68
CA GLU A 287 -9.06 4.54 14.13
C GLU A 287 -9.22 3.05 13.85
N LEU A 288 -8.13 2.29 13.82
CA LEU A 288 -8.14 0.86 13.54
C LEU A 288 -8.73 0.05 14.71
N ASP A 289 -9.44 -1.03 14.39
CA ASP A 289 -9.89 -1.98 15.41
C ASP A 289 -8.69 -2.75 16.01
N PRO A 290 -8.46 -2.67 17.33
CA PRO A 290 -7.30 -3.31 17.94
C PRO A 290 -7.27 -4.84 17.82
N SER A 291 -8.44 -5.49 17.87
CA SER A 291 -8.52 -6.95 17.78
C SER A 291 -8.19 -7.43 16.38
N LEU A 292 -8.73 -6.75 15.36
CA LEU A 292 -8.41 -7.04 13.97
C LEU A 292 -6.94 -6.75 13.68
N THR A 293 -6.43 -5.60 14.09
CA THR A 293 -5.04 -5.21 13.81
C THR A 293 -4.06 -6.21 14.40
N LEU A 294 -4.25 -6.63 15.66
CA LEU A 294 -3.39 -7.62 16.30
C LEU A 294 -3.47 -9.00 15.60
N ALA A 295 -4.68 -9.47 15.30
CA ALA A 295 -4.87 -10.76 14.64
C ALA A 295 -4.27 -10.74 13.22
N SER A 296 -4.53 -9.69 12.45
CA SER A 296 -4.01 -9.49 11.11
C SER A 296 -2.48 -9.40 11.10
N GLN A 297 -1.89 -8.63 12.03
CA GLN A 297 -0.43 -8.52 12.13
C GLN A 297 0.25 -9.86 12.45
N LYS A 298 -0.34 -10.67 13.34
CA LYS A 298 0.15 -12.02 13.64
C LYS A 298 0.09 -12.94 12.43
N TRP A 299 -1.00 -12.86 11.68
CA TRP A 299 -1.15 -13.65 10.46
C TRP A 299 -0.17 -13.20 9.37
N LEU A 300 0.01 -11.89 9.17
CA LEU A 300 0.91 -11.34 8.15
C LEU A 300 2.38 -11.49 8.51
N ALA A 301 2.75 -11.66 9.76
CA ALA A 301 4.14 -11.85 10.19
C ALA A 301 4.84 -12.97 9.41
N ASP A 302 4.12 -14.06 9.12
CA ASP A 302 4.61 -15.21 8.36
C ASP A 302 4.47 -15.04 6.83
N GLN A 303 3.89 -13.91 6.36
CA GLN A 303 3.68 -13.64 4.94
C GLN A 303 4.62 -12.57 4.38
N TYR A 304 5.26 -11.77 5.23
CA TYR A 304 6.16 -10.72 4.77
C TYR A 304 7.38 -11.26 4.04
N VAL A 305 7.90 -12.41 4.45
CA VAL A 305 9.10 -13.02 3.87
C VAL A 305 9.15 -14.51 4.20
N ASP A 306 9.51 -15.32 3.21
CA ASP A 306 9.80 -16.74 3.42
C ASP A 306 11.03 -16.95 4.28
N GLU A 307 11.07 -18.08 4.99
CA GLU A 307 12.21 -18.45 5.83
C GLU A 307 13.50 -18.52 5.01
N GLY A 308 14.52 -17.80 5.46
CA GLY A 308 15.85 -17.78 4.85
C GLY A 308 16.00 -16.84 3.65
N LYS A 309 14.94 -16.11 3.26
CA LYS A 309 15.02 -15.04 2.25
C LYS A 309 15.23 -13.67 2.91
N ALA A 310 15.70 -12.70 2.13
CA ALA A 310 15.64 -11.29 2.51
C ALA A 310 14.27 -10.71 2.17
N TRP A 311 13.75 -9.84 3.04
CA TRP A 311 12.50 -9.14 2.77
C TRP A 311 12.59 -8.25 1.52
N GLY A 312 11.53 -8.21 0.76
CA GLY A 312 11.35 -7.26 -0.35
C GLY A 312 11.86 -7.75 -1.70
N LEU A 313 12.49 -8.93 -1.78
CA LEU A 313 12.96 -9.47 -3.05
C LEU A 313 11.79 -9.84 -3.97
N ILE A 314 11.95 -9.51 -5.25
CA ILE A 314 11.00 -9.85 -6.32
C ILE A 314 11.64 -10.95 -7.18
N ASP A 315 10.95 -12.08 -7.32
CA ASP A 315 11.37 -13.17 -8.23
C ASP A 315 11.04 -12.77 -9.68
N PRO A 316 12.04 -12.72 -10.58
CA PRO A 316 11.83 -12.32 -11.97
C PRO A 316 10.88 -13.24 -12.74
N GLU A 317 10.96 -14.56 -12.54
CA GLU A 317 10.11 -15.51 -13.29
C GLU A 317 8.64 -15.35 -12.91
N ARG A 318 8.37 -15.13 -11.61
CA ARG A 318 7.01 -14.89 -11.10
C ARG A 318 6.46 -13.55 -11.56
N TRP A 319 7.29 -12.48 -11.53
CA TRP A 319 6.93 -11.16 -12.03
C TRP A 319 6.58 -11.19 -13.53
N ASP A 320 7.47 -11.70 -14.35
CA ASP A 320 7.30 -11.75 -15.80
C ASP A 320 6.18 -12.71 -16.22
N GLY A 321 6.01 -13.82 -15.47
CA GLY A 321 4.99 -14.82 -15.72
C GLY A 321 3.57 -14.26 -15.65
N PHE A 322 3.28 -13.36 -14.71
CA PHE A 322 1.96 -12.73 -14.61
C PHE A 322 1.71 -11.77 -15.79
N TYR A 323 2.67 -10.97 -16.19
CA TYR A 323 2.51 -10.06 -17.33
C TYR A 323 2.38 -10.81 -18.66
N ARG A 324 3.09 -11.91 -18.81
CA ARG A 324 2.92 -12.81 -19.97
C ARG A 324 1.50 -13.39 -19.99
N TRP A 325 0.99 -13.82 -18.83
CA TRP A 325 -0.39 -14.32 -18.73
C TRP A 325 -1.41 -13.24 -19.11
N LEU A 326 -1.22 -11.98 -18.73
CA LEU A 326 -2.09 -10.88 -19.16
C LEU A 326 -2.10 -10.72 -20.69
N PHE A 327 -0.93 -10.80 -21.33
CA PHE A 327 -0.80 -10.68 -22.77
C PHE A 327 -1.42 -11.88 -23.52
N ASP A 328 -1.15 -13.11 -23.06
CA ASP A 328 -1.67 -14.35 -23.65
C ASP A 328 -3.21 -14.47 -23.54
N ASN A 329 -3.83 -13.70 -22.63
CA ASN A 329 -5.28 -13.66 -22.44
C ASN A 329 -5.93 -12.36 -22.99
N ASP A 330 -5.23 -11.62 -23.85
CA ASP A 330 -5.72 -10.39 -24.51
C ASP A 330 -6.16 -9.29 -23.50
N LEU A 331 -5.59 -9.26 -22.28
CA LEU A 331 -5.91 -8.28 -21.24
C LEU A 331 -5.06 -7.01 -21.36
N ILE A 332 -3.96 -7.09 -22.09
CA ILE A 332 -3.11 -5.96 -22.49
C ILE A 332 -2.79 -6.10 -23.99
N GLU A 333 -2.73 -4.96 -24.69
CA GLU A 333 -2.52 -4.94 -26.14
C GLU A 333 -1.05 -5.11 -26.54
N VAL A 334 -0.14 -4.80 -25.64
CA VAL A 334 1.32 -4.79 -25.88
C VAL A 334 1.98 -5.68 -24.86
N GLU A 335 2.86 -6.57 -25.32
CA GLU A 335 3.67 -7.42 -24.44
C GLU A 335 4.63 -6.56 -23.61
N ILE A 336 4.60 -6.77 -22.28
CA ILE A 336 5.54 -6.12 -21.36
C ILE A 336 6.86 -6.93 -21.41
N PRO A 337 7.99 -6.28 -21.74
CA PRO A 337 9.28 -6.97 -21.81
C PRO A 337 9.69 -7.62 -20.48
N GLU A 338 10.37 -8.75 -20.54
CA GLU A 338 10.93 -9.42 -19.36
C GLU A 338 11.83 -8.46 -18.55
N GLY A 339 11.70 -8.51 -17.22
CA GLY A 339 12.40 -7.65 -16.28
C GLY A 339 11.88 -6.20 -16.22
N LYS A 340 10.84 -5.85 -16.97
CA LYS A 340 10.29 -4.49 -16.96
C LYS A 340 9.45 -4.24 -15.71
N GLY A 341 9.69 -3.08 -15.09
CA GLY A 341 8.85 -2.52 -14.03
C GLY A 341 9.24 -2.93 -12.62
N PHE A 342 10.35 -3.66 -12.43
CA PHE A 342 10.91 -3.90 -11.10
C PHE A 342 12.45 -3.87 -11.11
N THR A 343 13.04 -3.74 -9.93
CA THR A 343 14.46 -3.97 -9.68
C THR A 343 14.70 -4.42 -8.24
N ASN A 344 15.66 -5.33 -8.06
CA ASN A 344 16.18 -5.73 -6.76
C ASN A 344 17.50 -5.01 -6.40
N ASP A 345 17.97 -4.06 -7.20
CA ASP A 345 19.30 -3.45 -7.03
C ASP A 345 19.47 -2.70 -5.72
N PHE A 346 18.39 -2.23 -5.15
CA PHE A 346 18.36 -1.49 -3.88
C PHE A 346 18.03 -2.36 -2.67
N ASN A 347 17.79 -3.66 -2.86
CA ASN A 347 17.47 -4.55 -1.75
C ASN A 347 18.72 -4.83 -0.91
N PRO A 348 18.72 -4.56 0.42
CA PRO A 348 19.89 -4.74 1.28
C PRO A 348 20.30 -6.20 1.47
N GLY A 349 19.45 -7.15 1.11
CA GLY A 349 19.70 -8.59 1.21
C GLY A 349 20.10 -9.27 -0.11
N LYS A 350 20.32 -8.47 -1.19
CA LYS A 350 20.73 -8.97 -2.52
C LYS A 350 22.18 -9.43 -2.53
#